data_c16d3ec7d049d65829a86e13be14d683
#
_entry.id   c16d3ec7d049d65829a86e13be14d683
#
_cell.length_a   1.000
_cell.length_b   1.000
_cell.length_c   1.000
_cell.angle_alpha   90.00
_cell.angle_beta   90.00
_cell.angle_gamma   90.00
#
_symmetry.space_group_name_H-M   'P 1'
#
loop_
_entity.id
_entity.type
_entity.pdbx_description
1 polymer ?
#
loop_
_entity_poly.entity_id
_entity_poly.type
_entity_poly.pdbx_seq_one_letter_code
_entity_poly.pdbx_strand_id
1 'polypeptide(L)'
;MLKKIVIVLGVSGMLLSVQSAMAETSAATTSVSISPQSLDLSPLRNLNIVDNPMDKDYKYHEAFKKLDVNQLKKDMQALLTQSQDWWPADFGNYGPFFIRLSWHDAGTYRLSDGRGGANRGQQRFSPLNSWPDNVNLDKARQLLWPIKQKYGNAVSWSDLIVLAGTVSLESMGMQPIGFAFGRQDDWQSDNTNWGVSPEELSSNVKNGKLDPHYSATQMGLIYVNPEGPDGKPDKVGAGSDIRQAFGGMGMNDRETVALIAGGHAFGKAHGAAPSDKYSGPAPDKAPIEQQGFGWKNSFGKGVGDDTISSGLEGSWTTTPTKWNNDFLYNLYNLDWKLTHSPAGANQWTPIASKGISVPDAQDPNSYHKPMMFTTDLA
;
A
#
# COMPACT_ATOMS: atom_id res chain seq x y z
N MET A 1 56.19 13.34 -45.27
CA MET A 1 55.59 12.02 -45.03
C MET A 1 55.20 11.73 -43.60
N LEU A 2 55.80 12.36 -42.59
CA LEU A 2 55.47 12.07 -41.15
C LEU A 2 54.11 12.58 -40.69
N LYS A 3 53.58 13.67 -41.24
CA LYS A 3 52.26 14.23 -40.83
C LYS A 3 51.05 13.38 -41.23
N LYS A 4 51.15 12.59 -42.29
CA LYS A 4 50.05 11.71 -42.74
C LYS A 4 49.91 10.43 -41.89
N ILE A 5 51.01 9.94 -41.32
CA ILE A 5 50.99 8.71 -40.49
C ILE A 5 50.36 8.99 -39.11
N VAL A 6 50.58 10.18 -38.55
CA VAL A 6 50.01 10.56 -37.25
C VAL A 6 48.46 10.69 -37.28
N ILE A 7 47.90 11.18 -38.40
CA ILE A 7 46.47 11.31 -38.57
C ILE A 7 45.76 9.95 -38.71
N VAL A 8 46.38 8.99 -39.37
CA VAL A 8 45.81 7.64 -39.52
C VAL A 8 45.84 6.86 -38.18
N LEU A 9 46.85 7.02 -37.37
CA LEU A 9 46.94 6.41 -36.05
C LEU A 9 45.94 7.02 -35.06
N GLY A 10 45.67 8.32 -35.15
CA GLY A 10 44.69 9.00 -34.31
C GLY A 10 43.26 8.56 -34.62
N VAL A 11 42.94 8.36 -35.90
CA VAL A 11 41.59 7.92 -36.31
C VAL A 11 41.37 6.44 -35.93
N SER A 12 42.38 5.60 -36.08
CA SER A 12 42.30 4.20 -35.67
C SER A 12 42.19 4.04 -34.15
N GLY A 13 42.88 4.88 -33.38
CA GLY A 13 42.76 4.88 -31.92
C GLY A 13 41.38 5.36 -31.43
N MET A 14 40.79 6.32 -32.14
CA MET A 14 39.46 6.83 -31.79
C MET A 14 38.35 5.82 -32.15
N LEU A 15 38.52 5.07 -33.25
CA LEU A 15 37.57 4.00 -33.60
C LEU A 15 37.68 2.80 -32.63
N LEU A 16 38.86 2.48 -32.15
CA LEU A 16 39.03 1.42 -31.13
C LEU A 16 38.43 1.85 -29.77
N SER A 17 38.59 3.11 -29.39
CA SER A 17 37.99 3.59 -28.14
C SER A 17 36.46 3.66 -28.19
N VAL A 18 35.85 4.00 -29.34
CA VAL A 18 34.40 3.97 -29.53
C VAL A 18 33.87 2.53 -29.56
N GLN A 19 34.60 1.59 -30.16
CA GLN A 19 34.20 0.18 -30.13
C GLN A 19 34.34 -0.41 -28.72
N SER A 20 35.34 -0.05 -27.97
CA SER A 20 35.50 -0.48 -26.57
C SER A 20 34.38 0.12 -25.70
N ALA A 21 34.06 1.39 -25.88
CA ALA A 21 32.96 2.02 -25.15
C ALA A 21 31.60 1.41 -25.49
N MET A 22 31.37 1.05 -26.77
CA MET A 22 30.12 0.35 -27.15
C MET A 22 30.09 -1.11 -26.66
N ALA A 23 31.24 -1.77 -26.58
CA ALA A 23 31.33 -3.11 -26.03
C ALA A 23 31.12 -3.10 -24.49
N GLU A 24 31.64 -2.09 -23.78
CA GLU A 24 31.45 -1.95 -22.34
C GLU A 24 30.02 -1.57 -22.01
N THR A 25 29.35 -0.70 -22.78
CA THR A 25 27.94 -0.40 -22.60
C THR A 25 27.04 -1.59 -22.92
N SER A 26 27.39 -2.40 -23.89
CA SER A 26 26.67 -3.64 -24.19
C SER A 26 26.89 -4.74 -23.14
N ALA A 27 28.05 -4.80 -22.53
CA ALA A 27 28.37 -5.75 -21.46
C ALA A 27 27.76 -5.32 -20.10
N ALA A 28 27.65 -4.02 -19.85
CA ALA A 28 27.02 -3.50 -18.63
C ALA A 28 25.49 -3.73 -18.63
N THR A 29 24.85 -3.84 -19.79
CA THR A 29 23.42 -4.18 -19.87
C THR A 29 23.13 -5.67 -19.69
N THR A 30 24.12 -6.53 -19.56
CA THR A 30 23.94 -7.97 -19.33
C THR A 30 24.10 -8.41 -17.87
N SER A 31 24.44 -7.52 -16.95
CA SER A 31 24.26 -7.79 -15.52
C SER A 31 22.79 -7.51 -15.14
N VAL A 32 21.87 -8.25 -15.78
CA VAL A 32 20.49 -8.31 -15.31
C VAL A 32 20.54 -8.85 -13.88
N SER A 33 20.28 -7.99 -12.92
CA SER A 33 19.95 -8.44 -11.58
C SER A 33 18.84 -9.47 -11.74
N ILE A 34 19.12 -10.74 -11.45
CA ILE A 34 18.13 -11.80 -11.46
C ILE A 34 17.23 -11.61 -10.23
N SER A 35 16.52 -10.49 -10.20
CA SER A 35 15.34 -10.34 -9.36
C SER A 35 14.20 -11.04 -10.10
N PRO A 36 13.35 -11.81 -9.43
CA PRO A 36 12.12 -12.35 -10.04
C PRO A 36 11.28 -11.31 -10.77
N GLN A 37 11.39 -10.04 -10.41
CA GLN A 37 10.73 -8.90 -11.04
C GLN A 37 11.37 -8.43 -12.34
N SER A 38 12.68 -8.61 -12.49
CA SER A 38 13.38 -8.31 -13.74
C SER A 38 13.38 -9.47 -14.73
N LEU A 39 12.88 -10.63 -14.29
CA LEU A 39 12.73 -11.79 -15.16
C LEU A 39 11.54 -11.55 -16.10
N ASP A 40 11.82 -11.45 -17.40
CA ASP A 40 10.76 -11.42 -18.39
C ASP A 40 10.08 -12.79 -18.48
N LEU A 41 8.93 -12.90 -17.83
CA LEU A 41 8.11 -14.12 -17.86
C LEU A 41 7.13 -14.13 -19.04
N SER A 42 7.18 -13.14 -19.94
CA SER A 42 6.30 -13.08 -21.10
C SER A 42 6.41 -14.34 -22.01
N PRO A 43 7.57 -14.97 -22.17
CA PRO A 43 7.65 -16.24 -22.91
C PRO A 43 6.85 -17.38 -22.26
N LEU A 44 6.77 -17.42 -20.92
CA LEU A 44 5.97 -18.41 -20.21
C LEU A 44 4.47 -18.16 -20.36
N ARG A 45 4.06 -16.91 -20.46
CA ARG A 45 2.67 -16.52 -20.73
C ARG A 45 2.21 -16.91 -22.13
N ASN A 46 3.13 -16.90 -23.10
CA ASN A 46 2.86 -17.25 -24.48
C ASN A 46 2.76 -18.79 -24.72
N LEU A 47 3.10 -19.62 -23.72
CA LEU A 47 3.07 -21.07 -23.85
C LEU A 47 1.67 -21.69 -23.62
N ASN A 48 0.59 -20.94 -23.64
CA ASN A 48 -0.77 -21.37 -23.31
C ASN A 48 -0.82 -22.16 -21.98
N ILE A 49 0.14 -21.94 -21.10
CA ILE A 49 0.14 -22.51 -19.76
C ILE A 49 -0.88 -21.69 -18.99
N VAL A 50 -2.00 -22.30 -18.83
CA VAL A 50 -3.09 -22.10 -17.89
C VAL A 50 -3.03 -20.75 -17.17
N ASP A 51 -3.54 -19.71 -17.83
CA ASP A 51 -3.75 -18.40 -17.18
C ASP A 51 -4.79 -18.51 -16.05
N ASN A 52 -5.57 -19.58 -16.06
CA ASN A 52 -6.59 -19.86 -15.07
C ASN A 52 -6.50 -21.35 -14.65
N PRO A 53 -6.10 -21.67 -13.40
CA PRO A 53 -6.01 -23.03 -12.90
C PRO A 53 -7.38 -23.67 -12.63
N MET A 54 -8.46 -22.93 -12.83
CA MET A 54 -9.81 -23.44 -12.64
C MET A 54 -10.25 -24.30 -13.83
N ASP A 55 -11.17 -25.21 -13.58
CA ASP A 55 -11.80 -26.00 -14.65
C ASP A 55 -12.39 -25.08 -15.73
N LYS A 56 -12.36 -25.53 -16.98
CA LYS A 56 -12.86 -24.76 -18.14
C LYS A 56 -14.33 -24.35 -18.00
N ASP A 57 -15.10 -25.14 -17.27
CA ASP A 57 -16.53 -24.91 -17.03
C ASP A 57 -16.78 -24.08 -15.76
N TYR A 58 -15.72 -23.74 -15.01
CA TYR A 58 -15.87 -22.90 -13.82
C TYR A 58 -16.31 -21.49 -14.19
N LYS A 59 -17.42 -21.06 -13.59
CA LYS A 59 -17.96 -19.71 -13.74
C LYS A 59 -18.15 -19.09 -12.36
N TYR A 60 -17.35 -18.10 -12.04
CA TYR A 60 -17.40 -17.47 -10.72
C TYR A 60 -18.79 -16.93 -10.36
N HIS A 61 -19.49 -16.32 -11.32
CA HIS A 61 -20.85 -15.81 -11.11
C HIS A 61 -21.88 -16.90 -10.76
N GLU A 62 -21.62 -18.18 -11.09
CA GLU A 62 -22.45 -19.29 -10.64
C GLU A 62 -21.97 -19.84 -9.29
N ALA A 63 -20.68 -19.72 -8.99
CA ALA A 63 -20.11 -20.20 -7.74
C ALA A 63 -20.56 -19.34 -6.55
N PHE A 64 -20.50 -18.01 -6.66
CA PHE A 64 -20.87 -17.16 -5.54
C PHE A 64 -22.39 -17.11 -5.29
N LYS A 65 -23.26 -17.43 -6.25
CA LYS A 65 -24.70 -17.57 -6.02
C LYS A 65 -25.06 -18.64 -4.98
N LYS A 66 -24.18 -19.61 -4.79
CA LYS A 66 -24.35 -20.70 -3.81
C LYS A 66 -23.80 -20.34 -2.43
N LEU A 67 -23.20 -19.17 -2.29
CA LEU A 67 -22.54 -18.72 -1.09
C LEU A 67 -23.59 -18.30 -0.04
N ASP A 68 -23.47 -18.82 1.18
CA ASP A 68 -24.19 -18.26 2.34
C ASP A 68 -23.46 -16.98 2.79
N VAL A 69 -23.92 -15.86 2.23
CA VAL A 69 -23.34 -14.53 2.51
C VAL A 69 -23.48 -14.15 3.98
N ASN A 70 -24.59 -14.54 4.62
CA ASN A 70 -24.81 -14.23 6.02
C ASN A 70 -23.81 -14.98 6.92
N GLN A 71 -23.57 -16.24 6.61
CA GLN A 71 -22.57 -17.02 7.34
C GLN A 71 -21.15 -16.50 7.08
N LEU A 72 -20.81 -16.17 5.84
CA LEU A 72 -19.54 -15.54 5.50
C LEU A 72 -19.31 -14.24 6.30
N LYS A 73 -20.31 -13.35 6.34
CA LYS A 73 -20.21 -12.11 7.13
C LYS A 73 -20.01 -12.39 8.62
N LYS A 74 -20.71 -13.37 9.19
CA LYS A 74 -20.53 -13.78 10.60
C LYS A 74 -19.12 -14.30 10.87
N ASP A 75 -18.59 -15.13 9.98
CA ASP A 75 -17.23 -15.66 10.12
C ASP A 75 -16.19 -14.53 10.05
N MET A 76 -16.39 -13.58 9.14
CA MET A 76 -15.53 -12.40 9.04
C MET A 76 -15.63 -11.51 10.28
N GLN A 77 -16.83 -11.27 10.80
CA GLN A 77 -17.03 -10.51 12.05
C GLN A 77 -16.33 -11.19 13.23
N ALA A 78 -16.40 -12.51 13.32
CA ALA A 78 -15.66 -13.27 14.35
C ALA A 78 -14.14 -13.10 14.19
N LEU A 79 -13.62 -13.14 12.97
CA LEU A 79 -12.20 -12.93 12.68
C LEU A 79 -11.70 -11.56 13.15
N LEU A 80 -12.52 -10.51 13.04
CA LEU A 80 -12.09 -9.14 13.40
C LEU A 80 -11.57 -9.03 14.83
N THR A 81 -12.09 -9.83 15.76
CA THR A 81 -11.75 -9.78 17.20
C THR A 81 -10.94 -10.97 17.68
N GLN A 82 -10.49 -11.84 16.77
CA GLN A 82 -9.62 -12.99 17.09
C GLN A 82 -8.15 -12.62 16.89
N SER A 83 -7.61 -11.82 17.81
CA SER A 83 -6.19 -11.44 17.78
C SER A 83 -5.27 -12.64 17.74
N GLN A 84 -4.24 -12.60 16.90
CA GLN A 84 -3.25 -13.65 16.71
C GLN A 84 -1.91 -13.20 17.29
N ASP A 85 -1.23 -14.08 18.01
CA ASP A 85 0.07 -13.77 18.63
C ASP A 85 1.14 -13.36 17.59
N TRP A 86 1.08 -13.95 16.39
CA TRP A 86 2.04 -13.63 15.33
C TRP A 86 1.78 -12.27 14.65
N TRP A 87 0.58 -11.70 14.83
CA TRP A 87 0.19 -10.37 14.37
C TRP A 87 -0.95 -9.84 15.25
N PRO A 88 -0.65 -9.29 16.43
CA PRO A 88 -1.66 -8.79 17.35
C PRO A 88 -2.52 -7.69 16.75
N ALA A 89 -3.81 -7.74 17.05
CA ALA A 89 -4.77 -6.74 16.58
C ALA A 89 -4.65 -5.46 17.39
N ASP A 90 -4.49 -4.31 16.73
CA ASP A 90 -4.58 -3.02 17.39
C ASP A 90 -5.97 -2.82 17.99
N PHE A 91 -6.04 -2.36 19.20
CA PHE A 91 -7.29 -2.17 19.94
C PHE A 91 -8.17 -3.43 19.98
N GLY A 92 -7.55 -4.62 19.86
CA GLY A 92 -8.25 -5.90 19.81
C GLY A 92 -9.14 -6.10 18.58
N ASN A 93 -8.93 -5.34 17.47
CA ASN A 93 -9.78 -5.38 16.29
C ASN A 93 -9.00 -5.19 15.00
N TYR A 94 -9.07 -6.17 14.09
CA TYR A 94 -8.45 -6.09 12.75
C TYR A 94 -9.22 -5.21 11.74
N GLY A 95 -10.38 -4.69 12.10
CA GLY A 95 -11.21 -3.88 11.19
C GLY A 95 -10.45 -2.77 10.49
N PRO A 96 -9.72 -1.90 11.19
CA PRO A 96 -8.91 -0.85 10.56
C PRO A 96 -7.88 -1.40 9.57
N PHE A 97 -7.27 -2.54 9.88
CA PHE A 97 -6.28 -3.19 9.02
C PHE A 97 -6.90 -3.74 7.73
N PHE A 98 -8.10 -4.32 7.81
CA PHE A 98 -8.85 -4.78 6.62
C PHE A 98 -9.44 -3.64 5.81
N ILE A 99 -9.83 -2.52 6.44
CA ILE A 99 -10.22 -1.30 5.72
C ILE A 99 -9.02 -0.79 4.90
N ARG A 100 -7.84 -0.73 5.51
CA ARG A 100 -6.61 -0.35 4.79
C ARG A 100 -6.31 -1.31 3.64
N LEU A 101 -6.41 -2.63 3.84
CA LEU A 101 -6.23 -3.62 2.77
C LEU A 101 -7.18 -3.37 1.60
N SER A 102 -8.47 -3.19 1.90
CA SER A 102 -9.51 -2.95 0.89
C SER A 102 -9.31 -1.63 0.15
N TRP A 103 -8.96 -0.56 0.88
CA TRP A 103 -8.66 0.74 0.29
C TRP A 103 -7.43 0.66 -0.63
N HIS A 104 -6.36 0.02 -0.21
CA HIS A 104 -5.14 -0.10 -1.00
C HIS A 104 -5.29 -1.00 -2.24
N ASP A 105 -6.26 -1.90 -2.23
CA ASP A 105 -6.66 -2.65 -3.43
C ASP A 105 -7.47 -1.75 -4.39
N ALA A 106 -8.45 -1.01 -3.87
CA ALA A 106 -9.29 -0.10 -4.66
C ALA A 106 -8.51 1.13 -5.19
N GLY A 107 -7.65 1.70 -4.37
CA GLY A 107 -6.90 2.93 -4.67
C GLY A 107 -5.81 2.78 -5.73
N THR A 108 -5.61 1.59 -6.27
CA THR A 108 -4.77 1.39 -7.46
C THR A 108 -5.46 1.82 -8.76
N TYR A 109 -6.76 2.19 -8.71
CA TYR A 109 -7.48 2.63 -9.90
C TYR A 109 -6.89 3.91 -10.52
N ARG A 110 -6.76 3.92 -11.84
CA ARG A 110 -6.28 5.06 -12.62
C ARG A 110 -7.34 5.52 -13.60
N LEU A 111 -7.76 6.78 -13.48
CA LEU A 111 -8.74 7.38 -14.39
C LEU A 111 -8.19 7.52 -15.82
N SER A 112 -6.86 7.70 -15.95
CA SER A 112 -6.20 7.95 -17.23
C SER A 112 -6.35 6.79 -18.25
N ASP A 113 -6.38 5.55 -17.78
CA ASP A 113 -6.48 4.35 -18.63
C ASP A 113 -7.51 3.32 -18.15
N GLY A 114 -8.19 3.59 -17.03
CA GLY A 114 -9.20 2.71 -16.44
C GLY A 114 -8.64 1.42 -15.84
N ARG A 115 -7.33 1.33 -15.63
CA ARG A 115 -6.66 0.16 -15.04
C ARG A 115 -6.57 0.27 -13.53
N GLY A 116 -6.23 -0.84 -12.90
CA GLY A 116 -6.18 -0.94 -11.43
C GLY A 116 -7.56 -1.12 -10.81
N GLY A 117 -7.65 -0.82 -9.52
CA GLY A 117 -8.86 -1.02 -8.72
C GLY A 117 -9.02 -2.44 -8.20
N ALA A 118 -10.05 -2.64 -7.38
CA ALA A 118 -10.27 -3.85 -6.61
C ALA A 118 -11.04 -4.94 -7.37
N ASN A 119 -10.93 -5.02 -8.68
CA ASN A 119 -11.81 -5.88 -9.50
C ASN A 119 -11.22 -7.24 -9.87
N ARG A 120 -9.94 -7.51 -9.59
CA ARG A 120 -9.22 -8.72 -10.03
C ARG A 120 -8.31 -9.34 -8.98
N GLY A 121 -8.24 -8.78 -7.77
CA GLY A 121 -7.38 -9.26 -6.69
C GLY A 121 -5.88 -9.16 -6.99
N GLN A 122 -5.47 -8.18 -7.77
CA GLN A 122 -4.10 -7.96 -8.22
C GLN A 122 -3.12 -7.65 -7.09
N GLN A 123 -3.60 -7.19 -5.94
CA GLN A 123 -2.76 -6.94 -4.76
C GLN A 123 -2.06 -8.20 -4.22
N ARG A 124 -2.45 -9.40 -4.67
CA ARG A 124 -1.75 -10.66 -4.35
C ARG A 124 -0.41 -10.80 -5.08
N PHE A 125 -0.22 -10.07 -6.16
CA PHE A 125 0.90 -10.23 -7.09
C PHE A 125 1.84 -9.03 -7.09
N SER A 126 3.10 -9.30 -7.43
CA SER A 126 4.06 -8.24 -7.72
C SER A 126 3.64 -7.47 -8.99
N PRO A 127 3.87 -6.14 -9.04
CA PRO A 127 4.57 -5.33 -8.05
C PRO A 127 3.67 -4.83 -6.90
N LEU A 128 2.34 -4.93 -7.03
CA LEU A 128 1.39 -4.32 -6.09
C LEU A 128 1.55 -4.83 -4.65
N ASN A 129 1.78 -6.14 -4.47
CA ASN A 129 1.99 -6.73 -3.16
C ASN A 129 3.22 -6.20 -2.43
N SER A 130 4.12 -5.51 -3.13
CA SER A 130 5.43 -5.08 -2.65
C SER A 130 5.64 -3.58 -2.70
N TRP A 131 4.62 -2.81 -3.04
CA TRP A 131 4.67 -1.36 -2.96
C TRP A 131 4.94 -0.89 -1.52
N PRO A 132 5.72 0.19 -1.31
CA PRO A 132 5.97 0.75 0.02
C PRO A 132 4.68 1.02 0.81
N ASP A 133 3.65 1.57 0.16
CA ASP A 133 2.35 1.82 0.80
C ASP A 133 1.61 0.55 1.21
N ASN A 134 1.96 -0.59 0.63
CA ASN A 134 1.36 -1.88 0.96
C ASN A 134 2.13 -2.63 2.05
N VAL A 135 3.03 -1.93 2.75
CA VAL A 135 3.79 -2.52 3.87
C VAL A 135 2.86 -3.23 4.85
N ASN A 136 3.20 -4.48 5.18
CA ASN A 136 2.47 -5.37 6.08
C ASN A 136 1.09 -5.86 5.58
N LEU A 137 0.58 -5.47 4.41
CA LEU A 137 -0.70 -5.98 3.91
C LEU A 137 -0.64 -7.46 3.47
N ASP A 138 0.53 -8.03 3.31
CA ASP A 138 0.75 -9.48 3.21
C ASP A 138 0.21 -10.21 4.45
N LYS A 139 0.38 -9.64 5.66
CA LYS A 139 -0.17 -10.16 6.92
C LYS A 139 -1.71 -10.05 6.94
N ALA A 140 -2.27 -8.96 6.44
CA ALA A 140 -3.72 -8.82 6.32
C ALA A 140 -4.33 -9.90 5.42
N ARG A 141 -3.69 -10.19 4.27
CA ARG A 141 -4.12 -11.30 3.41
C ARG A 141 -3.99 -12.66 4.09
N GLN A 142 -2.93 -12.85 4.88
CA GLN A 142 -2.76 -14.09 5.65
C GLN A 142 -3.82 -14.27 6.73
N LEU A 143 -4.23 -13.19 7.41
CA LEU A 143 -5.33 -13.23 8.37
C LEU A 143 -6.67 -13.62 7.71
N LEU A 144 -6.89 -13.27 6.44
CA LEU A 144 -8.07 -13.68 5.68
C LEU A 144 -8.02 -15.13 5.16
N TRP A 145 -6.85 -15.77 5.21
CA TRP A 145 -6.66 -17.11 4.64
C TRP A 145 -7.62 -18.18 5.20
N PRO A 146 -7.90 -18.26 6.50
CA PRO A 146 -8.87 -19.23 7.03
C PRO A 146 -10.26 -19.08 6.42
N ILE A 147 -10.71 -17.85 6.16
CA ILE A 147 -11.97 -17.58 5.48
C ILE A 147 -11.90 -18.07 4.03
N LYS A 148 -10.81 -17.71 3.32
CA LYS A 148 -10.60 -18.17 1.94
C LYS A 148 -10.57 -19.69 1.83
N GLN A 149 -9.91 -20.38 2.75
CA GLN A 149 -9.89 -21.84 2.81
C GLN A 149 -11.29 -22.44 3.02
N LYS A 150 -12.07 -21.87 3.95
CA LYS A 150 -13.42 -22.36 4.26
C LYS A 150 -14.37 -22.25 3.08
N TYR A 151 -14.33 -21.13 2.36
CA TYR A 151 -15.27 -20.84 1.27
C TYR A 151 -14.71 -21.20 -0.12
N GLY A 152 -13.44 -21.49 -0.23
CA GLY A 152 -12.78 -21.94 -1.45
C GLY A 152 -13.05 -21.03 -2.64
N ASN A 153 -13.48 -21.63 -3.73
CA ASN A 153 -13.75 -20.93 -4.99
C ASN A 153 -15.13 -20.26 -5.05
N ALA A 154 -15.96 -20.42 -4.02
CA ALA A 154 -17.24 -19.71 -3.94
C ALA A 154 -17.07 -18.21 -3.64
N VAL A 155 -15.91 -17.79 -3.13
CA VAL A 155 -15.56 -16.38 -2.97
C VAL A 155 -14.17 -16.13 -3.57
N SER A 156 -14.05 -15.16 -4.48
CA SER A 156 -12.77 -14.71 -5.02
C SER A 156 -11.96 -13.94 -3.97
N TRP A 157 -10.66 -13.83 -4.15
CA TRP A 157 -9.85 -12.93 -3.34
C TRP A 157 -10.26 -11.47 -3.51
N SER A 158 -10.59 -11.07 -4.74
CA SER A 158 -11.07 -9.73 -5.04
C SER A 158 -12.32 -9.38 -4.23
N ASP A 159 -13.35 -10.24 -4.28
CA ASP A 159 -14.57 -10.02 -3.47
C ASP A 159 -14.29 -10.13 -1.96
N LEU A 160 -13.42 -11.04 -1.53
CA LEU A 160 -13.07 -11.23 -0.12
C LEU A 160 -12.37 -10.01 0.48
N ILE A 161 -11.41 -9.42 -0.24
CA ILE A 161 -10.68 -8.23 0.20
C ILE A 161 -11.64 -7.03 0.36
N VAL A 162 -12.50 -6.79 -0.62
CA VAL A 162 -13.46 -5.67 -0.56
C VAL A 162 -14.52 -5.93 0.51
N LEU A 163 -14.99 -7.18 0.64
CA LEU A 163 -15.96 -7.55 1.67
C LEU A 163 -15.36 -7.41 3.08
N ALA A 164 -14.08 -7.71 3.25
CA ALA A 164 -13.40 -7.53 4.54
C ALA A 164 -13.44 -6.08 5.00
N GLY A 165 -13.16 -5.12 4.11
CA GLY A 165 -13.33 -3.71 4.41
C GLY A 165 -14.77 -3.33 4.73
N THR A 166 -15.73 -3.81 3.94
CA THR A 166 -17.17 -3.53 4.13
C THR A 166 -17.67 -4.06 5.47
N VAL A 167 -17.37 -5.32 5.81
CA VAL A 167 -17.79 -5.92 7.09
C VAL A 167 -17.12 -5.24 8.27
N SER A 168 -15.87 -4.80 8.11
CA SER A 168 -15.18 -4.03 9.13
C SER A 168 -15.88 -2.70 9.41
N LEU A 169 -16.22 -1.94 8.37
CA LEU A 169 -16.98 -0.69 8.49
C LEU A 169 -18.32 -0.90 9.16
N GLU A 170 -19.08 -1.93 8.74
CA GLU A 170 -20.37 -2.29 9.36
C GLU A 170 -20.19 -2.62 10.85
N SER A 171 -19.19 -3.41 11.21
CA SER A 171 -18.95 -3.82 12.59
C SER A 171 -18.60 -2.66 13.53
N MET A 172 -18.02 -1.60 12.96
CA MET A 172 -17.62 -0.38 13.68
C MET A 172 -18.71 0.71 13.64
N GLY A 173 -19.87 0.43 13.06
CA GLY A 173 -21.07 1.27 13.13
C GLY A 173 -21.37 2.12 11.89
N MET A 174 -20.56 2.02 10.82
CA MET A 174 -20.90 2.61 9.53
C MET A 174 -22.01 1.80 8.86
N GLN A 175 -22.87 2.47 8.11
CA GLN A 175 -23.87 1.82 7.26
C GLN A 175 -23.46 1.95 5.79
N PRO A 176 -22.79 0.95 5.21
CA PRO A 176 -22.43 0.95 3.79
C PRO A 176 -23.67 0.95 2.91
N ILE A 177 -23.57 1.56 1.73
CA ILE A 177 -24.68 1.60 0.77
C ILE A 177 -25.05 0.20 0.28
N GLY A 178 -24.07 -0.72 0.23
CA GLY A 178 -24.26 -2.11 -0.17
C GLY A 178 -22.95 -2.75 -0.61
N PHE A 179 -23.07 -4.02 -1.03
CA PHE A 179 -21.98 -4.81 -1.57
C PHE A 179 -22.51 -5.70 -2.69
N ALA A 180 -21.77 -5.81 -3.77
CA ALA A 180 -22.07 -6.73 -4.85
C ALA A 180 -20.89 -7.68 -5.07
N PHE A 181 -21.18 -8.98 -5.19
CA PHE A 181 -20.22 -9.99 -5.63
C PHE A 181 -20.07 -9.98 -7.15
N GLY A 182 -19.00 -10.60 -7.65
CA GLY A 182 -18.80 -10.83 -9.08
C GLY A 182 -17.42 -10.46 -9.60
N ARG A 183 -16.51 -9.99 -8.73
CA ARG A 183 -15.13 -9.69 -9.08
C ARG A 183 -14.36 -11.00 -9.22
N GLN A 184 -14.07 -11.37 -10.45
CA GLN A 184 -13.29 -12.59 -10.71
C GLN A 184 -11.81 -12.35 -10.50
N ASP A 185 -11.13 -13.31 -9.86
CA ASP A 185 -9.69 -13.27 -9.66
C ASP A 185 -8.91 -13.41 -10.97
N ASP A 186 -7.82 -12.67 -11.09
CA ASP A 186 -6.70 -13.04 -11.95
C ASP A 186 -5.83 -14.08 -11.23
N TRP A 187 -5.10 -14.87 -12.01
CA TRP A 187 -4.23 -15.94 -11.50
C TRP A 187 -2.75 -15.66 -11.68
N GLN A 188 -2.45 -14.51 -12.21
CA GLN A 188 -1.10 -13.96 -12.38
C GLN A 188 -1.15 -12.45 -12.35
N SER A 189 0.01 -11.83 -12.19
CA SER A 189 0.17 -10.41 -12.38
C SER A 189 -0.32 -10.01 -13.77
N ASP A 190 -1.10 -8.94 -13.86
CA ASP A 190 -1.47 -8.38 -15.14
C ASP A 190 -0.26 -7.67 -15.80
N ASN A 191 -0.44 -7.20 -17.04
CA ASN A 191 0.59 -6.47 -17.78
C ASN A 191 0.43 -4.95 -17.64
N THR A 192 -0.21 -4.47 -16.59
CA THR A 192 -0.33 -3.05 -16.33
C THR A 192 1.06 -2.46 -16.07
N ASN A 193 1.41 -1.44 -16.83
CA ASN A 193 2.60 -0.66 -16.53
C ASN A 193 2.30 0.27 -15.34
N TRP A 194 2.88 -0.04 -14.21
CA TRP A 194 2.76 0.74 -12.97
C TRP A 194 3.81 1.84 -12.86
N GLY A 195 4.55 2.11 -13.94
CA GLY A 195 5.59 3.12 -13.97
C GLY A 195 6.95 2.62 -13.48
N VAL A 196 7.80 3.55 -13.24
CA VAL A 196 9.21 3.37 -12.89
C VAL A 196 9.39 3.05 -11.39
N SER A 197 10.61 2.74 -10.99
CA SER A 197 10.96 2.52 -9.58
C SER A 197 10.69 3.76 -8.72
N PRO A 198 10.58 3.60 -7.38
CA PRO A 198 10.44 4.73 -6.46
C PRO A 198 11.52 5.82 -6.65
N GLU A 199 12.75 5.41 -6.91
CA GLU A 199 13.89 6.30 -7.13
C GLU A 199 13.74 7.09 -8.45
N GLU A 200 13.28 6.44 -9.50
CA GLU A 200 13.04 7.09 -10.79
C GLU A 200 11.83 8.01 -10.75
N LEU A 201 10.81 7.68 -9.98
CA LEU A 201 9.61 8.50 -9.87
C LEU A 201 9.87 9.79 -9.09
N SER A 202 10.71 9.75 -8.06
CA SER A 202 11.12 10.98 -7.36
C SER A 202 11.79 11.99 -8.29
N SER A 203 12.45 11.50 -9.36
CA SER A 203 13.04 12.33 -10.42
C SER A 203 12.03 12.79 -11.49
N ASN A 204 10.86 12.17 -11.56
CA ASN A 204 9.83 12.45 -12.56
C ASN A 204 8.72 13.40 -12.08
N VAL A 205 8.72 13.77 -10.82
CA VAL A 205 7.91 14.90 -10.32
C VAL A 205 8.57 16.18 -10.78
N LYS A 206 8.34 16.54 -12.03
CA LYS A 206 8.84 17.79 -12.61
C LYS A 206 7.91 18.94 -12.20
N ASN A 207 8.49 19.92 -11.48
CA ASN A 207 7.79 21.16 -11.08
C ASN A 207 6.56 20.92 -10.18
N GLY A 208 6.60 19.94 -9.27
CA GLY A 208 5.49 19.64 -8.39
C GLY A 208 4.24 19.09 -9.07
N LYS A 209 4.37 18.60 -10.31
CA LYS A 209 3.28 17.94 -11.03
C LYS A 209 3.64 16.49 -11.29
N LEU A 210 2.83 15.60 -10.77
CA LEU A 210 2.84 14.19 -11.11
C LEU A 210 2.28 14.01 -12.52
N ASP A 211 2.93 13.20 -13.35
CA ASP A 211 2.33 12.80 -14.63
C ASP A 211 1.03 12.02 -14.33
N PRO A 212 -0.11 12.39 -14.94
CA PRO A 212 -1.38 11.68 -14.74
C PRO A 212 -1.32 10.16 -14.96
N HIS A 213 -0.36 9.69 -15.77
CA HIS A 213 -0.14 8.26 -15.98
C HIS A 213 0.41 7.54 -14.73
N TYR A 214 0.88 8.28 -13.73
CA TYR A 214 1.50 7.74 -12.52
C TYR A 214 0.68 7.96 -11.27
N SER A 215 -0.59 8.30 -11.36
CA SER A 215 -1.44 8.62 -10.22
C SER A 215 -1.66 7.45 -9.26
N ALA A 216 -1.47 6.22 -9.69
CA ALA A 216 -1.33 5.07 -8.79
C ALA A 216 -0.10 4.29 -9.22
N THR A 217 1.01 4.51 -8.59
CA THR A 217 2.30 3.95 -8.95
C THR A 217 2.89 3.18 -7.78
N GLN A 218 3.96 2.44 -8.06
CA GLN A 218 4.70 1.74 -7.01
C GLN A 218 5.36 2.67 -5.96
N MET A 219 5.37 3.98 -6.17
CA MET A 219 5.66 4.94 -5.09
C MET A 219 4.59 4.92 -4.02
N GLY A 220 3.52 4.13 -4.27
CA GLY A 220 2.47 4.04 -3.33
C GLY A 220 1.65 5.31 -3.26
N LEU A 221 1.46 5.98 -4.37
CA LEU A 221 0.59 7.13 -4.43
C LEU A 221 -0.88 6.69 -4.50
N ILE A 222 -1.20 5.65 -3.76
CA ILE A 222 -2.57 5.36 -3.37
C ILE A 222 -3.07 6.52 -2.52
N TYR A 223 -2.18 7.16 -1.83
CA TYR A 223 -2.29 8.48 -1.21
C TYR A 223 -0.94 9.21 -1.30
N VAL A 224 -0.79 10.33 -0.66
CA VAL A 224 0.41 11.16 -0.70
C VAL A 224 1.31 10.94 0.50
N ASN A 225 2.54 11.46 0.46
CA ASN A 225 3.46 11.38 1.60
C ASN A 225 2.83 12.07 2.83
N PRO A 226 2.57 11.33 3.92
CA PRO A 226 1.89 11.86 5.11
C PRO A 226 2.71 12.94 5.83
N GLU A 227 4.02 12.98 5.62
CA GLU A 227 4.88 14.04 6.16
C GLU A 227 4.81 15.35 5.35
N GLY A 228 4.21 15.31 4.16
CA GLY A 228 4.18 16.37 3.17
C GLY A 228 5.16 16.14 2.01
N PRO A 229 5.18 17.02 0.99
CA PRO A 229 6.05 16.91 -0.17
C PRO A 229 7.53 16.76 0.22
N ASP A 230 8.19 15.76 -0.33
CA ASP A 230 9.60 15.45 -0.04
C ASP A 230 9.89 15.23 1.46
N GLY A 231 8.92 14.77 2.24
CA GLY A 231 9.04 14.62 3.69
C GLY A 231 9.10 15.95 4.46
N LYS A 232 8.70 17.05 3.83
CA LYS A 232 8.66 18.38 4.46
C LYS A 232 7.26 18.68 4.96
N PRO A 233 7.08 19.27 6.16
CA PRO A 233 5.77 19.54 6.74
C PRO A 233 5.09 20.77 6.10
N ASP A 234 5.02 20.79 4.77
CA ASP A 234 4.34 21.80 3.96
C ASP A 234 2.88 21.40 3.69
N LYS A 235 1.97 22.00 4.45
CA LYS A 235 0.52 21.74 4.34
C LYS A 235 -0.07 22.18 3.02
N VAL A 236 0.42 23.28 2.44
CA VAL A 236 -0.11 23.80 1.16
C VAL A 236 0.32 22.89 0.00
N GLY A 237 1.60 22.52 -0.02
CA GLY A 237 2.11 21.57 -0.98
C GLY A 237 1.41 20.20 -0.87
N ALA A 238 1.20 19.70 0.37
CA ALA A 238 0.47 18.47 0.62
C ALA A 238 -0.97 18.51 0.06
N GLY A 239 -1.68 19.64 0.20
CA GLY A 239 -3.02 19.82 -0.39
C GLY A 239 -3.00 19.74 -1.92
N SER A 240 -1.94 20.23 -2.57
CA SER A 240 -1.75 20.08 -4.02
C SER A 240 -1.53 18.63 -4.41
N ASP A 241 -0.67 17.90 -3.69
CA ASP A 241 -0.36 16.49 -3.95
C ASP A 241 -1.59 15.61 -3.74
N ILE A 242 -2.38 15.87 -2.68
CA ILE A 242 -3.65 15.20 -2.42
C ILE A 242 -4.58 15.33 -3.63
N ARG A 243 -4.80 16.55 -4.13
CA ARG A 243 -5.68 16.76 -5.29
C ARG A 243 -5.19 16.05 -6.53
N GLN A 244 -3.88 15.99 -6.75
CA GLN A 244 -3.31 15.29 -7.88
C GLN A 244 -3.50 13.76 -7.76
N ALA A 245 -3.17 13.17 -6.63
CA ALA A 245 -3.26 11.74 -6.40
C ALA A 245 -4.72 11.25 -6.45
N PHE A 246 -5.60 11.86 -5.67
CA PHE A 246 -7.00 11.44 -5.59
C PHE A 246 -7.79 11.83 -6.84
N GLY A 247 -7.47 12.97 -7.47
CA GLY A 247 -8.01 13.33 -8.78
C GLY A 247 -7.64 12.33 -9.88
N GLY A 248 -6.43 11.77 -9.83
CA GLY A 248 -6.00 10.69 -10.71
C GLY A 248 -6.78 9.38 -10.53
N MET A 249 -7.38 9.17 -9.35
CA MET A 249 -8.31 8.07 -9.07
C MET A 249 -9.77 8.41 -9.44
N GLY A 250 -10.04 9.64 -9.89
CA GLY A 250 -11.38 10.13 -10.27
C GLY A 250 -12.17 10.77 -9.13
N MET A 251 -11.53 11.14 -8.03
CA MET A 251 -12.18 11.74 -6.85
C MET A 251 -12.09 13.27 -6.89
N ASN A 252 -13.18 13.94 -6.54
CA ASN A 252 -13.20 15.38 -6.29
C ASN A 252 -12.81 15.70 -4.82
N ASP A 253 -12.64 17.00 -4.49
CA ASP A 253 -12.23 17.44 -3.15
C ASP A 253 -13.15 16.93 -2.04
N ARG A 254 -14.48 16.91 -2.27
CA ARG A 254 -15.46 16.45 -1.28
C ARG A 254 -15.33 14.95 -1.01
N GLU A 255 -15.18 14.15 -2.06
CA GLU A 255 -14.98 12.70 -1.98
C GLU A 255 -13.65 12.38 -1.30
N THR A 256 -12.61 13.12 -1.64
CA THR A 256 -11.27 13.00 -1.04
C THR A 256 -11.30 13.26 0.46
N VAL A 257 -11.92 14.37 0.90
CA VAL A 257 -12.06 14.68 2.32
C VAL A 257 -12.91 13.64 3.04
N ALA A 258 -14.00 13.17 2.43
CA ALA A 258 -14.85 12.13 3.03
C ALA A 258 -14.07 10.81 3.20
N LEU A 259 -13.23 10.44 2.24
CA LEU A 259 -12.40 9.24 2.32
C LEU A 259 -11.32 9.37 3.41
N ILE A 260 -10.58 10.48 3.44
CA ILE A 260 -9.51 10.70 4.43
C ILE A 260 -10.09 10.78 5.84
N ALA A 261 -11.09 11.62 6.07
CA ALA A 261 -11.73 11.75 7.37
C ALA A 261 -12.42 10.45 7.82
N GLY A 262 -13.00 9.71 6.89
CA GLY A 262 -13.58 8.40 7.15
C GLY A 262 -12.54 7.34 7.48
N GLY A 263 -11.43 7.31 6.76
CA GLY A 263 -10.32 6.38 7.01
C GLY A 263 -9.64 6.64 8.35
N HIS A 264 -9.35 7.90 8.64
CA HIS A 264 -8.69 8.31 9.89
C HIS A 264 -9.62 8.35 11.11
N ALA A 265 -10.90 8.04 10.95
CA ALA A 265 -11.76 7.70 12.08
C ALA A 265 -11.29 6.42 12.80
N PHE A 266 -10.52 5.56 12.12
CA PHE A 266 -10.14 4.23 12.57
C PHE A 266 -8.63 4.04 12.71
N GLY A 267 -8.26 3.13 13.62
CA GLY A 267 -6.91 2.59 13.72
C GLY A 267 -5.84 3.57 14.18
N LYS A 268 -4.62 3.24 13.80
CA LYS A 268 -3.42 4.03 14.08
C LYS A 268 -2.40 3.90 12.96
N ALA A 269 -1.44 4.81 12.94
CA ALA A 269 -0.20 4.67 12.20
C ALA A 269 0.87 3.99 13.06
N HIS A 270 1.84 3.31 12.42
CA HIS A 270 2.92 2.59 13.07
C HIS A 270 4.28 3.13 12.63
N GLY A 271 5.04 3.61 13.59
CA GLY A 271 6.35 4.20 13.43
C GLY A 271 7.23 3.96 14.65
N ALA A 272 7.22 2.73 15.18
CA ALA A 272 7.96 2.37 16.38
C ALA A 272 9.47 2.58 16.25
N ALA A 273 10.02 2.44 15.02
CA ALA A 273 11.43 2.63 14.73
C ALA A 273 11.66 2.95 13.24
N PRO A 274 12.85 3.46 12.85
CA PRO A 274 13.21 3.71 11.46
C PRO A 274 13.18 2.43 10.61
N SER A 275 12.42 2.46 9.51
CA SER A 275 12.20 1.30 8.64
C SER A 275 13.47 0.89 7.88
N ASP A 276 14.30 1.83 7.46
CA ASP A 276 15.57 1.61 6.78
C ASP A 276 16.55 0.78 7.61
N LYS A 277 16.43 0.84 8.94
CA LYS A 277 17.28 0.10 9.87
C LYS A 277 16.71 -1.26 10.29
N TYR A 278 15.40 -1.38 10.41
CA TYR A 278 14.79 -2.52 11.08
C TYR A 278 13.83 -3.34 10.21
N SER A 279 13.34 -2.79 9.10
CA SER A 279 12.46 -3.52 8.19
C SER A 279 13.26 -4.23 7.10
N GLY A 280 12.97 -5.51 6.92
CA GLY A 280 13.50 -6.30 5.81
C GLY A 280 12.84 -5.91 4.47
N PRO A 281 13.26 -6.56 3.38
CA PRO A 281 12.76 -6.27 2.04
C PRO A 281 11.28 -6.59 1.90
N ALA A 282 10.63 -5.98 0.90
CA ALA A 282 9.28 -6.27 0.47
C ALA A 282 9.13 -7.73 -0.02
N PRO A 283 7.91 -8.27 -0.11
CA PRO A 283 7.68 -9.68 -0.45
C PRO A 283 8.38 -10.17 -1.72
N ASP A 284 8.46 -9.34 -2.74
CA ASP A 284 9.09 -9.67 -4.02
C ASP A 284 10.62 -9.79 -3.99
N LYS A 285 11.25 -9.19 -2.97
CA LYS A 285 12.69 -9.24 -2.72
C LYS A 285 13.06 -10.02 -1.46
N ALA A 286 12.04 -10.50 -0.73
CA ALA A 286 12.27 -11.28 0.48
C ALA A 286 12.83 -12.66 0.15
N PRO A 287 13.72 -13.20 1.00
CA PRO A 287 14.24 -14.55 0.80
C PRO A 287 13.11 -15.59 0.90
N ILE A 288 13.28 -16.72 0.21
CA ILE A 288 12.27 -17.77 0.07
C ILE A 288 11.85 -18.38 1.42
N GLU A 289 12.71 -18.32 2.42
CA GLU A 289 12.43 -18.77 3.78
C GLU A 289 11.32 -17.98 4.46
N GLN A 290 11.03 -16.77 3.96
CA GLN A 290 9.90 -15.95 4.42
C GLN A 290 8.57 -16.35 3.75
N GLN A 291 8.57 -17.32 2.84
CA GLN A 291 7.36 -17.91 2.25
C GLN A 291 6.37 -16.90 1.64
N GLY A 292 6.91 -15.85 1.00
CA GLY A 292 6.10 -14.80 0.37
C GLY A 292 5.70 -13.65 1.30
N PHE A 293 6.11 -13.69 2.58
CA PHE A 293 6.04 -12.53 3.45
C PHE A 293 7.23 -11.60 3.21
N GLY A 294 7.00 -10.31 3.42
CA GLY A 294 8.04 -9.29 3.39
C GLY A 294 8.11 -8.51 4.68
N TRP A 295 8.91 -7.47 4.67
CA TRP A 295 9.03 -6.47 5.74
C TRP A 295 9.24 -7.10 7.13
N LYS A 296 10.08 -8.14 7.19
CA LYS A 296 10.43 -8.76 8.47
C LYS A 296 11.02 -7.70 9.39
N ASN A 297 10.33 -7.43 10.46
CA ASN A 297 10.73 -6.42 11.42
C ASN A 297 11.64 -7.02 12.50
N SER A 298 12.80 -6.39 12.72
CA SER A 298 13.80 -6.80 13.71
C SER A 298 13.84 -5.90 14.96
N PHE A 299 12.94 -4.91 15.05
CA PHE A 299 12.82 -4.03 16.19
C PHE A 299 11.94 -4.67 17.25
N GLY A 300 12.42 -4.74 18.49
CA GLY A 300 11.68 -5.30 19.64
C GLY A 300 11.10 -6.69 19.34
N LYS A 301 9.80 -6.84 19.50
CA LYS A 301 9.06 -8.07 19.15
C LYS A 301 8.71 -8.17 17.66
N GLY A 302 8.87 -7.08 16.92
CA GLY A 302 8.55 -6.98 15.49
C GLY A 302 7.06 -6.83 15.18
N VAL A 303 6.18 -6.87 16.19
CA VAL A 303 4.72 -6.79 16.08
C VAL A 303 4.12 -6.02 17.25
N GLY A 304 2.83 -5.71 17.20
CA GLY A 304 2.15 -4.93 18.23
C GLY A 304 2.72 -3.50 18.27
N ASP A 305 3.12 -3.06 19.47
CA ASP A 305 3.71 -1.72 19.67
C ASP A 305 5.04 -1.52 18.96
N ASP A 306 5.73 -2.60 18.61
CA ASP A 306 6.98 -2.55 17.85
C ASP A 306 6.77 -2.55 16.33
N THR A 307 5.53 -2.47 15.85
CA THR A 307 5.21 -2.49 14.40
C THR A 307 5.76 -1.25 13.69
N ILE A 308 6.28 -1.47 12.48
CA ILE A 308 6.77 -0.42 11.58
C ILE A 308 5.96 -0.47 10.29
N SER A 309 5.42 0.69 9.88
CA SER A 309 4.76 0.86 8.57
C SER A 309 5.10 2.21 7.95
N SER A 310 4.30 3.24 8.15
CA SER A 310 4.48 4.59 7.57
C SER A 310 5.61 5.40 8.20
N GLY A 311 6.11 4.99 9.36
CA GLY A 311 7.07 5.76 10.14
C GLY A 311 6.44 6.81 11.06
N LEU A 312 5.17 7.20 10.85
CA LEU A 312 4.42 8.02 11.79
C LEU A 312 3.80 7.12 12.86
N GLU A 313 3.57 7.66 14.07
CA GLU A 313 3.14 6.85 15.22
C GLU A 313 1.96 7.49 15.96
N GLY A 314 0.87 6.72 16.16
CA GLY A 314 -0.26 7.10 16.99
C GLY A 314 -1.61 7.03 16.30
N SER A 315 -2.65 7.38 17.06
CA SER A 315 -4.05 7.38 16.62
C SER A 315 -4.60 8.80 16.50
N TRP A 316 -5.60 8.97 15.67
CA TRP A 316 -6.28 10.25 15.43
C TRP A 316 -7.45 10.50 16.38
N THR A 317 -8.12 9.42 16.84
CA THR A 317 -9.41 9.48 17.50
C THR A 317 -9.41 8.80 18.86
N THR A 318 -10.35 9.18 19.71
CA THR A 318 -10.54 8.60 21.06
C THR A 318 -11.18 7.21 21.01
N THR A 319 -11.78 6.86 19.88
CA THR A 319 -12.48 5.59 19.65
C THR A 319 -12.09 4.98 18.31
N PRO A 320 -10.83 4.50 18.16
CA PRO A 320 -10.26 4.10 16.87
C PRO A 320 -10.90 2.85 16.22
N THR A 321 -11.91 2.26 16.85
CA THR A 321 -12.71 1.13 16.33
C THR A 321 -14.20 1.48 16.21
N LYS A 322 -14.55 2.77 16.16
CA LYS A 322 -15.95 3.23 16.01
C LYS A 322 -16.08 4.28 14.92
N TRP A 323 -17.11 4.16 14.10
CA TRP A 323 -17.48 5.18 13.14
C TRP A 323 -18.11 6.39 13.82
N ASN A 324 -17.44 7.54 13.74
CA ASN A 324 -17.93 8.82 14.27
C ASN A 324 -17.13 10.00 13.66
N ASN A 325 -17.35 11.21 14.15
CA ASN A 325 -16.70 12.43 13.69
C ASN A 325 -15.51 12.88 14.56
N ASP A 326 -14.96 12.01 15.41
CA ASP A 326 -13.87 12.38 16.32
C ASP A 326 -12.63 12.91 15.59
N PHE A 327 -12.33 12.37 14.40
CA PHE A 327 -11.23 12.88 13.58
C PHE A 327 -11.40 14.37 13.28
N LEU A 328 -12.55 14.75 12.71
CA LEU A 328 -12.83 16.16 12.39
C LEU A 328 -12.93 17.02 13.66
N TYR A 329 -13.52 16.46 14.73
CA TYR A 329 -13.59 17.16 16.00
C TYR A 329 -12.19 17.49 16.52
N ASN A 330 -11.28 16.52 16.57
CA ASN A 330 -9.91 16.71 17.03
C ASN A 330 -9.14 17.65 16.11
N LEU A 331 -9.27 17.48 14.79
CA LEU A 331 -8.60 18.30 13.79
C LEU A 331 -8.88 19.79 13.99
N TYR A 332 -10.16 20.17 14.19
CA TYR A 332 -10.57 21.57 14.26
C TYR A 332 -10.59 22.19 15.66
N ASN A 333 -10.66 21.37 16.72
CA ASN A 333 -10.75 21.86 18.10
C ASN A 333 -9.41 21.89 18.84
N LEU A 334 -8.38 21.30 18.29
CA LEU A 334 -7.03 21.30 18.86
C LEU A 334 -6.09 22.16 18.04
N ASP A 335 -5.14 22.79 18.73
CA ASP A 335 -4.04 23.52 18.10
C ASP A 335 -2.85 22.57 17.98
N TRP A 336 -2.29 22.46 16.79
CA TRP A 336 -1.27 21.45 16.45
C TRP A 336 0.12 22.06 16.37
N LYS A 337 1.12 21.34 16.87
CA LYS A 337 2.54 21.64 16.71
C LYS A 337 3.27 20.47 16.06
N LEU A 338 4.26 20.79 15.25
CA LEU A 338 5.15 19.80 14.66
C LEU A 338 5.93 19.07 15.74
N THR A 339 5.99 17.74 15.62
CA THR A 339 6.76 16.82 16.45
C THR A 339 7.33 15.71 15.59
N HIS A 340 8.07 14.78 16.19
CA HIS A 340 8.60 13.62 15.50
C HIS A 340 8.07 12.34 16.15
N SER A 341 7.84 11.32 15.33
CA SER A 341 7.58 9.96 15.78
C SER A 341 8.85 9.31 16.35
N PRO A 342 8.76 8.14 17.00
CA PRO A 342 9.95 7.36 17.38
C PRO A 342 10.84 6.97 16.19
N ALA A 343 10.26 6.82 15.01
CA ALA A 343 11.00 6.59 13.77
C ALA A 343 11.68 7.84 13.21
N GLY A 344 11.40 9.03 13.76
CA GLY A 344 11.93 10.32 13.30
C GLY A 344 11.08 11.02 12.24
N ALA A 345 9.94 10.46 11.84
CA ALA A 345 9.06 11.07 10.87
C ALA A 345 8.31 12.28 11.42
N ASN A 346 8.06 13.27 10.55
CA ASN A 346 7.31 14.49 10.88
C ASN A 346 5.83 14.17 11.12
N GLN A 347 5.33 14.52 12.28
CA GLN A 347 3.90 14.42 12.64
C GLN A 347 3.48 15.58 13.54
N TRP A 348 2.18 15.72 13.76
CA TRP A 348 1.63 16.82 14.53
C TRP A 348 0.94 16.29 15.78
N THR A 349 1.25 16.89 16.92
CA THR A 349 0.58 16.61 18.19
C THR A 349 -0.03 17.87 18.78
N PRO A 350 -1.10 17.77 19.60
CA PRO A 350 -1.72 18.96 20.15
C PRO A 350 -0.78 19.71 21.10
N ILE A 351 -0.79 21.04 21.02
CA ILE A 351 -0.10 21.93 21.96
C ILE A 351 -0.65 21.67 23.37
N ALA A 352 -2.00 21.69 23.48
CA ALA A 352 -2.72 21.32 24.69
C ALA A 352 -3.81 20.29 24.31
N SER A 353 -3.84 19.17 24.99
CA SER A 353 -4.80 18.08 24.67
C SER A 353 -6.23 18.39 25.08
N LYS A 354 -6.48 19.42 25.89
CA LYS A 354 -7.81 19.80 26.41
C LYS A 354 -8.59 18.62 27.02
N GLY A 355 -7.88 17.66 27.60
CA GLY A 355 -8.47 16.45 28.16
C GLY A 355 -8.72 15.31 27.14
N ILE A 356 -8.41 15.52 25.88
CA ILE A 356 -8.53 14.50 24.84
C ILE A 356 -7.31 13.59 24.89
N SER A 357 -7.55 12.28 24.95
CA SER A 357 -6.53 11.25 24.89
C SER A 357 -7.03 10.07 24.07
N VAL A 358 -6.14 9.41 23.34
CA VAL A 358 -6.41 8.23 22.54
C VAL A 358 -5.92 6.99 23.27
N PRO A 359 -6.62 5.83 23.19
CA PRO A 359 -6.17 4.61 23.82
C PRO A 359 -4.86 4.12 23.19
N ASP A 360 -4.06 3.42 23.93
CA ASP A 360 -2.97 2.61 23.42
C ASP A 360 -3.53 1.39 22.67
N ALA A 361 -2.81 0.93 21.65
CA ALA A 361 -3.29 -0.14 20.79
C ALA A 361 -3.20 -1.53 21.42
N GLN A 362 -2.25 -1.73 22.32
CA GLN A 362 -1.96 -3.03 22.93
C GLN A 362 -2.20 -3.04 24.45
N ASP A 363 -2.23 -1.87 25.11
CA ASP A 363 -2.53 -1.74 26.55
C ASP A 363 -3.79 -0.89 26.78
N PRO A 364 -4.93 -1.51 27.13
CA PRO A 364 -6.19 -0.78 27.32
C PRO A 364 -6.17 0.19 28.52
N ASN A 365 -5.14 0.15 29.36
CA ASN A 365 -4.97 1.06 30.49
C ASN A 365 -4.04 2.25 30.19
N SER A 366 -3.41 2.25 29.03
CA SER A 366 -2.51 3.32 28.58
C SER A 366 -3.21 4.26 27.60
N TYR A 367 -2.84 5.53 27.66
CA TYR A 367 -3.42 6.58 26.80
C TYR A 367 -2.34 7.53 26.33
N HIS A 368 -2.50 8.03 25.11
CA HIS A 368 -1.58 8.94 24.46
C HIS A 368 -2.29 10.22 23.98
N LYS A 369 -1.53 11.19 23.49
CA LYS A 369 -2.08 12.31 22.76
C LYS A 369 -2.50 11.85 21.36
N PRO A 370 -3.61 12.39 20.81
CA PRO A 370 -3.90 12.20 19.39
C PRO A 370 -2.79 12.79 18.52
N MET A 371 -2.69 12.32 17.28
CA MET A 371 -1.75 12.87 16.31
C MET A 371 -2.44 13.16 14.98
N MET A 372 -1.82 14.00 14.15
CA MET A 372 -2.22 14.26 12.76
C MET A 372 -1.00 14.17 11.85
N PHE A 373 -1.26 13.81 10.61
CA PHE A 373 -0.31 13.91 9.51
C PHE A 373 -0.24 15.34 8.99
N THR A 374 0.80 15.69 8.25
CA THR A 374 0.82 16.96 7.51
C THR A 374 -0.33 17.01 6.50
N THR A 375 -0.65 15.89 5.88
CA THR A 375 -1.76 15.73 4.94
C THR A 375 -3.14 15.89 5.58
N ASP A 376 -3.29 15.64 6.90
CA ASP A 376 -4.54 15.90 7.61
C ASP A 376 -4.79 17.39 7.85
N LEU A 377 -3.71 18.16 7.93
CA LEU A 377 -3.73 19.61 8.15
C LEU A 377 -3.72 20.42 6.85
N ALA A 378 -3.70 19.73 5.71
CA ALA A 378 -3.70 20.32 4.37
C ALA A 378 -5.13 20.62 3.89
#